data_d9768c30680bb08d556b2f24ee59ce17
#
_entry.id   d9768c30680bb08d556b2f24ee59ce17
#
_cell.length_a   1.000
_cell.length_b   1.000
_cell.length_c   1.000
_cell.angle_alpha   90.00
_cell.angle_beta   90.00
_cell.angle_gamma   90.00
#
_symmetry.space_group_name_H-M   'P 1'
#
loop_
_entity.id
_entity.type
_entity.pdbx_description
1 polymer ?
#
loop_
_entity_poly.entity_id
_entity_poly.type
_entity_poly.pdbx_seq_one_letter_code
_entity_poly.pdbx_strand_id
1 'polypeptide(L)'
;MKINPELFLGIQSVSFAKPSVTSFSPVYRVEGDFRLGLLLTADHARRDVPAEYGSLGLEESEFDRHIAYDIGVEALTRELAARLGAPAVLGGFSRLLIDPNRGEDDPTLVMQLSDGAVIT
;
A
#
# COMPACT_ATOMS: atom_id res chain seq x y z
N MET A 1 13.16 -18.33 -15.08
CA MET A 1 12.80 -19.18 -13.93
C MET A 1 11.39 -19.69 -14.16
N LYS A 2 11.25 -20.99 -14.35
CA LYS A 2 9.92 -21.58 -14.51
C LYS A 2 9.27 -21.66 -13.13
N ILE A 3 8.16 -20.96 -12.95
CA ILE A 3 7.31 -21.12 -11.79
C ILE A 3 6.69 -22.50 -11.88
N ASN A 4 6.93 -23.37 -10.88
CA ASN A 4 6.32 -24.67 -10.82
C ASN A 4 4.80 -24.52 -10.60
N PRO A 5 3.94 -24.93 -11.55
CA PRO A 5 2.49 -24.77 -11.41
C PRO A 5 1.91 -25.54 -10.20
N GLU A 6 2.58 -26.60 -9.77
CA GLU A 6 2.14 -27.40 -8.61
C GLU A 6 2.27 -26.66 -7.29
N LEU A 7 3.22 -25.73 -7.16
CA LEU A 7 3.33 -24.83 -6.03
C LEU A 7 2.13 -23.88 -5.95
N PHE A 8 1.61 -23.47 -7.10
CA PHE A 8 0.40 -22.64 -7.19
C PHE A 8 -0.86 -23.42 -6.84
N LEU A 9 -0.97 -24.68 -7.28
CA LEU A 9 -2.10 -25.53 -6.94
C LEU A 9 -2.11 -25.92 -5.47
N GLY A 10 -0.96 -26.15 -4.86
CA GLY A 10 -0.83 -26.39 -3.42
C GLY A 10 -1.26 -25.19 -2.57
N ILE A 11 -0.96 -23.98 -3.01
CA ILE A 11 -1.38 -22.75 -2.34
C ILE A 11 -2.88 -22.50 -2.53
N GLN A 12 -3.47 -22.87 -3.66
CA GLN A 12 -4.89 -22.75 -3.92
C GLN A 12 -5.75 -23.77 -3.16
N SER A 13 -5.18 -24.92 -2.82
CA SER A 13 -5.87 -25.96 -2.04
C SER A 13 -5.77 -25.75 -0.54
N VAL A 14 -4.84 -24.93 -0.07
CA VAL A 14 -4.80 -24.47 1.32
C VAL A 14 -5.92 -23.47 1.52
N SER A 15 -7.08 -24.00 1.87
CA SER A 15 -8.21 -23.35 2.49
C SER A 15 -8.21 -21.81 2.39
N PHE A 16 -9.04 -21.28 1.50
CA PHE A 16 -9.54 -19.92 1.64
C PHE A 16 -10.49 -19.83 2.86
N ALA A 17 -10.00 -20.13 4.04
CA ALA A 17 -10.53 -19.48 5.20
C ALA A 17 -10.41 -17.98 4.87
N LYS A 18 -11.54 -17.28 4.77
CA LYS A 18 -11.55 -15.81 4.72
C LYS A 18 -10.46 -15.36 5.66
N PRO A 19 -9.49 -14.54 5.19
CA PRO A 19 -8.56 -13.97 6.12
C PRO A 19 -9.40 -13.35 7.21
N SER A 20 -9.35 -13.96 8.37
CA SER A 20 -9.90 -13.38 9.57
C SER A 20 -9.24 -12.03 9.70
N VAL A 21 -10.05 -10.98 9.57
CA VAL A 21 -9.64 -9.61 9.75
C VAL A 21 -8.27 -9.39 9.10
N THR A 22 -8.25 -8.82 7.91
CA THR A 22 -7.00 -8.44 7.24
C THR A 22 -6.17 -7.67 8.23
N SER A 23 -5.12 -8.32 8.76
CA SER A 23 -4.21 -7.65 9.66
C SER A 23 -3.60 -6.48 8.89
N PHE A 24 -3.86 -5.27 9.37
CA PHE A 24 -3.27 -4.08 8.80
C PHE A 24 -1.74 -4.21 8.78
N SER A 25 -1.13 -3.88 7.67
CA SER A 25 0.31 -3.80 7.57
C SER A 25 0.72 -2.40 7.09
N PRO A 26 1.59 -1.69 7.82
CA PRO A 26 2.06 -0.38 7.40
C PRO A 26 2.99 -0.45 6.18
N VAL A 27 3.52 -1.61 5.87
CA VAL A 27 4.51 -1.81 4.81
C VAL A 27 4.25 -3.13 4.08
N TYR A 28 4.33 -3.10 2.76
CA TYR A 28 4.35 -4.28 1.92
C TYR A 28 5.72 -4.43 1.25
N ARG A 29 6.22 -5.64 1.17
CA ARG A 29 7.50 -5.96 0.55
C ARG A 29 7.29 -6.84 -0.67
N VAL A 30 8.04 -6.56 -1.72
CA VAL A 30 8.14 -7.41 -2.91
C VAL A 30 9.55 -7.96 -2.95
N GLU A 31 9.66 -9.28 -2.99
CA GLU A 31 10.93 -9.97 -3.07
C GLU A 31 11.64 -9.68 -4.41
N GLY A 32 12.95 -9.59 -4.36
CA GLY A 32 13.78 -9.35 -5.54
C GLY A 32 15.25 -9.58 -5.25
N ASP A 33 16.07 -9.35 -6.25
CA ASP A 33 17.51 -9.54 -6.15
C ASP A 33 18.22 -8.26 -5.69
N PHE A 34 18.64 -8.22 -4.44
CA PHE A 34 19.40 -7.10 -3.87
C PHE A 34 20.75 -6.86 -4.52
N ARG A 35 21.31 -7.86 -5.21
CA ARG A 35 22.59 -7.73 -5.92
C ARG A 35 22.53 -6.77 -7.11
N LEU A 36 21.31 -6.46 -7.59
CA LEU A 36 21.11 -5.44 -8.62
C LEU A 36 21.49 -4.03 -8.17
N GLY A 37 21.61 -3.79 -6.86
CA GLY A 37 21.85 -2.46 -6.31
C GLY A 37 20.66 -1.50 -6.51
N LEU A 38 19.45 -2.03 -6.71
CA LEU A 38 18.23 -1.28 -6.96
C LEU A 38 17.15 -1.70 -5.97
N LEU A 39 16.54 -0.73 -5.34
CA LEU A 39 15.36 -0.89 -4.50
C LEU A 39 14.28 0.07 -5.00
N LEU A 40 13.12 -0.45 -5.32
CA LEU A 40 11.96 0.38 -5.66
C LEU A 40 11.20 0.73 -4.38
N THR A 41 10.76 1.97 -4.28
CA THR A 41 9.90 2.42 -3.18
C THR A 41 8.66 3.10 -3.73
N ALA A 42 7.53 2.91 -3.07
CA ALA A 42 6.28 3.55 -3.43
C ALA A 42 5.58 4.05 -2.16
N ASP A 43 5.61 5.36 -1.98
CA ASP A 43 4.78 6.03 -0.99
C ASP A 43 3.35 6.13 -1.54
N HIS A 44 2.37 6.39 -0.68
CA HIS A 44 0.98 6.57 -1.10
C HIS A 44 0.43 5.45 -2.00
N ALA A 45 0.98 4.22 -1.87
CA ALA A 45 0.61 3.11 -2.75
C ALA A 45 -0.79 2.56 -2.43
N ARG A 46 -1.26 2.74 -1.20
CA ARG A 46 -2.51 2.15 -0.71
C ARG A 46 -3.36 3.16 0.04
N ARG A 47 -4.68 2.87 0.07
CA ARG A 47 -5.70 3.70 0.72
C ARG A 47 -6.19 3.15 2.06
N ASP A 48 -5.57 2.09 2.55
CA ASP A 48 -5.99 1.41 3.77
C ASP A 48 -5.80 2.30 5.01
N VAL A 49 -6.71 2.16 5.94
CA VAL A 49 -6.64 2.80 7.26
C VAL A 49 -6.86 1.72 8.32
N PRO A 50 -6.06 1.67 9.40
CA PRO A 50 -6.30 0.73 10.48
C PRO A 50 -7.71 0.91 11.06
N ALA A 51 -8.36 -0.20 11.40
CA ALA A 51 -9.75 -0.21 11.86
C ALA A 51 -10.03 0.71 13.08
N GLU A 52 -9.03 0.90 13.91
CA GLU A 52 -9.10 1.78 15.10
C GLU A 52 -9.31 3.25 14.78
N TYR A 53 -8.96 3.68 13.56
CA TYR A 53 -9.16 5.06 13.08
C TYR A 53 -10.45 5.22 12.25
N GLY A 54 -11.19 4.13 12.05
CA GLY A 54 -12.44 4.16 11.28
C GLY A 54 -12.25 4.67 9.85
N SER A 55 -13.12 5.58 9.44
CA SER A 55 -13.07 6.22 8.12
C SER A 55 -12.49 7.64 8.16
N LEU A 56 -11.85 8.05 9.25
CA LEU A 56 -11.37 9.43 9.46
C LEU A 56 -12.46 10.49 9.25
N GLY A 57 -13.72 10.14 9.52
CA GLY A 57 -14.88 11.02 9.32
C GLY A 57 -15.26 11.24 7.85
N LEU A 58 -14.72 10.45 6.93
CA LEU A 58 -14.93 10.58 5.49
C LEU A 58 -15.93 9.55 4.96
N GLU A 59 -16.61 9.90 3.87
CA GLU A 59 -17.35 8.94 3.05
C GLU A 59 -16.39 7.97 2.36
N GLU A 60 -16.82 6.74 2.14
CA GLU A 60 -15.96 5.71 1.54
C GLU A 60 -15.43 6.10 0.15
N SER A 61 -16.24 6.83 -0.62
CA SER A 61 -15.86 7.34 -1.95
C SER A 61 -14.67 8.29 -1.94
N GLU A 62 -14.40 8.96 -0.81
CA GLU A 62 -13.22 9.83 -0.69
C GLU A 62 -11.91 9.05 -0.74
N PHE A 63 -11.93 7.79 -0.33
CA PHE A 63 -10.77 6.90 -0.40
C PHE A 63 -10.45 6.42 -1.82
N ASP A 64 -11.34 6.61 -2.78
CA ASP A 64 -11.10 6.34 -4.20
C ASP A 64 -10.40 7.52 -4.91
N ARG A 65 -10.27 8.64 -4.25
CA ARG A 65 -9.67 9.85 -4.80
C ARG A 65 -8.16 9.89 -4.59
N HIS A 66 -7.49 10.69 -5.42
CA HIS A 66 -6.03 10.94 -5.34
C HIS A 66 -5.58 11.54 -3.98
N ILE A 67 -6.51 12.06 -3.19
CA ILE A 67 -6.20 12.57 -1.86
C ILE A 67 -5.82 11.45 -0.88
N ALA A 68 -6.33 10.23 -1.11
CA ALA A 68 -6.11 9.09 -0.22
C ALA A 68 -4.85 8.29 -0.60
N TYR A 69 -4.54 8.21 -1.88
CA TYR A 69 -3.41 7.44 -2.41
C TYR A 69 -3.10 7.85 -3.85
N ASP A 70 -1.94 7.46 -4.35
CA ASP A 70 -1.55 7.71 -5.74
C ASP A 70 -2.07 6.57 -6.62
N ILE A 71 -3.10 6.87 -7.40
CA ILE A 71 -3.82 5.88 -8.21
C ILE A 71 -2.87 5.25 -9.25
N GLY A 72 -2.80 3.90 -9.23
CA GLY A 72 -1.97 3.12 -10.14
C GLY A 72 -0.53 2.90 -9.69
N VAL A 73 -0.05 3.57 -8.65
CA VAL A 73 1.36 3.45 -8.24
C VAL A 73 1.69 2.06 -7.68
N GLU A 74 0.80 1.43 -6.96
CA GLU A 74 1.01 0.06 -6.48
C GLU A 74 1.20 -0.91 -7.64
N ALA A 75 0.29 -0.90 -8.61
CA ALA A 75 0.35 -1.76 -9.79
C ALA A 75 1.62 -1.52 -10.61
N LEU A 76 1.97 -0.25 -10.83
CA LEU A 76 3.18 0.12 -11.56
C LEU A 76 4.44 -0.38 -10.85
N THR A 77 4.54 -0.17 -9.54
CA THR A 77 5.71 -0.57 -8.76
C THR A 77 5.89 -2.09 -8.75
N ARG A 78 4.79 -2.84 -8.56
CA ARG A 78 4.83 -4.31 -8.60
C ARG A 78 5.21 -4.84 -9.97
N GLU A 79 4.71 -4.25 -11.05
CA GLU A 79 5.06 -4.63 -12.42
C GLU A 79 6.54 -4.34 -12.72
N LEU A 80 7.04 -3.17 -12.34
CA LEU A 80 8.45 -2.83 -12.49
C LEU A 80 9.35 -3.78 -11.69
N ALA A 81 9.00 -4.06 -10.44
CA ALA A 81 9.74 -4.99 -9.61
C ALA A 81 9.83 -6.37 -10.26
N ALA A 82 8.71 -6.88 -10.78
CA ALA A 82 8.66 -8.18 -11.46
C ALA A 82 9.54 -8.19 -12.72
N ARG A 83 9.43 -7.17 -13.56
CA ARG A 83 10.18 -7.08 -14.81
C ARG A 83 11.69 -6.92 -14.59
N LEU A 84 12.08 -6.17 -13.59
CA LEU A 84 13.50 -5.92 -13.27
C LEU A 84 14.09 -6.97 -12.35
N GLY A 85 13.27 -7.82 -11.73
CA GLY A 85 13.73 -8.72 -10.68
C GLY A 85 14.20 -7.98 -9.43
N ALA A 86 13.77 -6.74 -9.24
CA ALA A 86 14.19 -5.87 -8.16
C ALA A 86 13.27 -6.00 -6.94
N PRO A 87 13.80 -5.85 -5.72
CA PRO A 87 12.96 -5.74 -4.54
C PRO A 87 12.22 -4.40 -4.52
N ALA A 88 11.06 -4.39 -3.85
CA ALA A 88 10.29 -3.18 -3.65
C ALA A 88 9.73 -3.08 -2.24
N VAL A 89 9.51 -1.87 -1.78
CA VAL A 89 8.83 -1.54 -0.52
C VAL A 89 7.73 -0.54 -0.82
N LEU A 90 6.51 -0.87 -0.41
CA LEU A 90 5.32 -0.04 -0.63
C LEU A 90 4.71 0.36 0.71
N GLY A 91 4.29 1.62 0.83
CA GLY A 91 3.50 2.08 1.96
C GLY A 91 2.14 1.38 1.98
N GLY A 92 1.72 0.90 3.16
CA GLY A 92 0.52 0.10 3.34
C GLY A 92 -0.71 0.86 3.85
N PHE A 93 -0.63 2.19 3.95
CA PHE A 93 -1.70 3.01 4.52
C PHE A 93 -1.94 4.28 3.69
N SER A 94 -3.14 4.83 3.88
CA SER A 94 -3.53 6.08 3.24
C SER A 94 -2.73 7.28 3.75
N ARG A 95 -2.33 8.16 2.85
CA ARG A 95 -1.72 9.46 3.20
C ARG A 95 -2.66 10.36 4.01
N LEU A 96 -3.95 10.07 4.04
CA LEU A 96 -4.91 10.78 4.87
C LEU A 96 -4.73 10.51 6.36
N LEU A 97 -4.17 9.35 6.71
CA LEU A 97 -3.83 9.02 8.09
C LEU A 97 -2.58 9.79 8.54
N ILE A 98 -1.53 9.66 7.77
CA ILE A 98 -0.27 10.38 7.93
C ILE A 98 0.47 10.35 6.59
N ASP A 99 1.06 11.47 6.19
CA ASP A 99 1.77 11.54 4.90
C ASP A 99 3.27 11.26 5.08
N PRO A 100 3.77 10.11 4.61
CA PRO A 100 5.17 9.75 4.77
C PRO A 100 6.14 10.66 4.01
N ASN A 101 5.64 11.49 3.09
CA ASN A 101 6.44 12.46 2.34
C ASN A 101 6.52 13.84 3.01
N ARG A 102 6.01 13.98 4.24
CA ARG A 102 6.07 15.22 5.01
C ARG A 102 7.05 15.08 6.15
N GLY A 103 7.73 16.17 6.48
CA GLY A 103 8.58 16.24 7.67
C GLY A 103 7.78 16.22 8.97
N GLU A 104 8.42 15.85 10.06
CA GLU A 104 7.77 15.80 11.39
C GLU A 104 7.26 17.17 11.86
N ASP A 105 7.87 18.24 11.37
CA ASP A 105 7.53 19.63 11.65
C ASP A 105 6.52 20.23 10.65
N ASP A 106 6.13 19.47 9.62
CA ASP A 106 5.16 19.94 8.63
C ASP A 106 3.73 19.88 9.21
N PRO A 107 3.00 21.01 9.29
CA PRO A 107 1.64 21.01 9.82
C PRO A 107 0.65 20.20 8.98
N THR A 108 1.03 19.80 7.77
CA THR A 108 0.23 18.95 6.87
C THR A 108 0.62 17.48 6.91
N LEU A 109 1.51 17.09 7.81
CA LEU A 109 1.86 15.68 8.04
C LEU A 109 0.62 14.83 8.36
N VAL A 110 -0.24 15.34 9.24
CA VAL A 110 -1.58 14.82 9.51
C VAL A 110 -2.57 15.86 9.02
N MET A 111 -3.12 15.64 7.83
CA MET A 111 -3.99 16.61 7.19
C MET A 111 -5.37 16.67 7.88
N GLN A 112 -5.88 17.86 8.09
CA GLN A 112 -7.25 18.12 8.57
C GLN A 112 -8.19 18.51 7.43
N LEU A 113 -7.64 18.96 6.32
CA LEU A 113 -8.37 19.34 5.12
C LEU A 113 -7.57 18.95 3.88
N SER A 114 -8.17 18.24 2.95
CA SER A 114 -7.55 17.87 1.68
C SER A 114 -8.56 17.97 0.56
N ASP A 115 -8.32 18.85 -0.40
CA ASP A 115 -9.13 19.07 -1.61
C ASP A 115 -10.65 19.09 -1.30
N GLY A 116 -11.02 19.90 -0.29
CA GLY A 116 -12.40 20.09 0.15
C GLY A 116 -12.94 19.03 1.11
N ALA A 117 -12.22 17.96 1.37
CA ALA A 117 -12.59 16.94 2.34
C ALA A 117 -12.05 17.29 3.75
N VAL A 118 -12.91 17.26 4.75
CA VAL A 118 -12.55 17.49 6.16
C VAL A 118 -12.24 16.12 6.81
N ILE A 119 -11.05 16.00 7.37
CA ILE A 119 -10.52 14.78 7.98
C ILE A 119 -10.59 14.93 9.49
N THR A 120 -11.23 14.00 10.16
CA THR A 120 -11.43 14.05 11.61
C THR A 120 -10.89 12.83 12.35
#